data_041eab054bf80d72d78f72ab9e74c87a
#
_entry.id   041eab054bf80d72d78f72ab9e74c87a
#
_cell.length_a   1.000
_cell.length_b   1.000
_cell.length_c   1.000
_cell.angle_alpha   90.00
_cell.angle_beta   90.00
_cell.angle_gamma   90.00
#
_symmetry.space_group_name_H-M   'P 1'
#
loop_
_entity.id
_entity.type
_entity.pdbx_description
1 polymer ?
#
loop_
_entity_poly.entity_id
_entity_poly.type
_entity_poly.pdbx_seq_one_letter_code
_entity_poly.pdbx_strand_id
1 'polypeptide(L)'
;QGGRIVFDGTPEDLKRADTMTGAYLGARRSIGLGLKRLVTDGTPRLIVEGAREHNLRGITVEFPLQRLVVVTGVSGSGKSTLIQDLLFPALARHFGKATETPGAHDRLLGADWLSDAVFVDQSPIGKTARSNPASYVGAFDTLRNIFAEAPMALQRGYG
;
A
#
# COMPACT_ATOMS: atom_id res chain seq x y z
N GLN A 1 5.95 3.26 23.75
CA GLN A 1 5.74 4.45 24.57
C GLN A 1 5.50 5.65 23.65
N GLY A 2 4.30 5.75 23.09
CA GLY A 2 3.89 6.86 22.23
C GLY A 2 3.57 8.13 23.05
N GLY A 3 3.53 9.29 22.34
CA GLY A 3 3.10 10.56 22.94
C GLY A 3 4.16 11.35 23.73
N ARG A 4 5.41 10.85 23.77
CA ARG A 4 6.52 11.58 24.42
C ARG A 4 7.33 12.33 23.36
N ILE A 5 7.56 13.62 23.57
CA ILE A 5 8.48 14.41 22.76
C ILE A 5 9.91 13.92 23.04
N VAL A 6 10.63 13.51 22.02
CA VAL A 6 12.01 12.99 22.09
C VAL A 6 13.04 14.01 21.61
N PHE A 7 12.61 15.06 20.94
CA PHE A 7 13.44 16.16 20.49
C PHE A 7 12.58 17.42 20.27
N ASP A 8 13.14 18.57 20.59
CA ASP A 8 12.62 19.90 20.32
C ASP A 8 13.80 20.81 19.95
N GLY A 9 13.73 21.48 18.81
CA GLY A 9 14.81 22.32 18.30
C GLY A 9 14.74 22.51 16.78
N THR A 10 15.80 23.07 16.21
CA THR A 10 15.88 23.32 14.78
C THR A 10 16.13 22.03 13.97
N PRO A 11 15.81 22.00 12.66
CA PRO A 11 16.15 20.86 11.80
C PRO A 11 17.65 20.52 11.78
N GLU A 12 18.51 21.52 11.89
CA GLU A 12 19.98 21.33 11.94
C GLU A 12 20.42 20.68 13.24
N ASP A 13 19.80 21.05 14.35
CA ASP A 13 20.05 20.41 15.66
C ASP A 13 19.53 18.99 15.68
N LEU A 14 18.35 18.73 15.06
CA LEU A 14 17.81 17.39 14.90
C LEU A 14 18.76 16.46 14.14
N LYS A 15 19.39 16.94 13.08
CA LYS A 15 20.39 16.15 12.32
C LYS A 15 21.56 15.68 13.20
N ARG A 16 21.89 16.45 14.23
CA ARG A 16 22.99 16.14 15.18
C ARG A 16 22.52 15.35 16.37
N ALA A 17 21.24 15.41 16.69
CA ALA A 17 20.67 14.79 17.88
C ALA A 17 20.79 13.25 17.85
N ASP A 18 21.02 12.65 19.01
CA ASP A 18 21.04 11.20 19.18
C ASP A 18 19.62 10.63 19.27
N THR A 19 18.89 10.78 18.18
CA THR A 19 17.55 10.23 17.97
C THR A 19 17.54 9.39 16.70
N MET A 20 16.57 8.46 16.58
CA MET A 20 16.43 7.68 15.35
C MET A 20 16.22 8.59 14.13
N THR A 21 15.33 9.56 14.22
CA THR A 21 15.08 10.55 13.16
C THR A 21 16.34 11.34 12.85
N GLY A 22 17.06 11.83 13.86
CA GLY A 22 18.31 12.55 13.70
C GLY A 22 19.42 11.73 13.03
N ALA A 23 19.49 10.43 13.35
CA ALA A 23 20.46 9.53 12.75
C ALA A 23 20.25 9.38 11.24
N TYR A 24 18.99 9.27 10.77
CA TYR A 24 18.65 9.18 9.35
C TYR A 24 18.80 10.53 8.63
N LEU A 25 18.27 11.61 9.19
CA LEU A 25 18.36 12.95 8.61
C LEU A 25 19.80 13.47 8.55
N GLY A 26 20.62 13.11 9.53
CA GLY A 26 22.04 13.44 9.59
C GLY A 26 22.95 12.48 8.81
N ALA A 27 22.39 11.57 8.03
CA ALA A 27 23.09 10.54 7.24
C ALA A 27 24.04 9.62 8.04
N ARG A 28 23.91 9.58 9.38
CA ARG A 28 24.63 8.60 10.22
C ARG A 28 24.06 7.18 10.09
N ARG A 29 22.77 7.08 9.68
CA ARG A 29 22.13 5.83 9.27
C ARG A 29 21.54 6.00 7.88
N SER A 30 21.65 4.99 7.05
CA SER A 30 20.99 4.91 5.75
C SER A 30 20.29 3.57 5.61
N ILE A 31 19.17 3.58 4.89
CA ILE A 31 18.59 2.34 4.38
C ILE A 31 19.48 1.96 3.20
N GLY A 32 20.03 0.74 3.21
CA GLY A 32 20.89 0.26 2.13
C GLY A 32 20.22 0.51 0.77
N LEU A 33 20.85 1.33 -0.03
CA LEU A 33 20.40 1.59 -1.40
C LEU A 33 20.84 0.39 -2.24
N GLY A 34 19.92 -0.55 -2.50
CA GLY A 34 20.11 -1.57 -3.53
C GLY A 34 20.42 -0.90 -4.89
N LEU A 35 20.77 -1.71 -5.87
CA LEU A 35 21.01 -1.24 -7.24
C LEU A 35 19.77 -0.45 -7.73
N LYS A 36 19.94 0.84 -7.94
CA LYS A 36 18.90 1.70 -8.52
C LYS A 36 18.79 1.40 -10.01
N ARG A 37 17.64 0.92 -10.43
CA ARG A 37 17.33 0.85 -11.86
C ARG A 37 16.89 2.22 -12.35
N LEU A 38 17.69 2.86 -13.16
CA LEU A 38 17.35 4.16 -13.74
C LEU A 38 16.17 4.02 -14.70
N VAL A 39 15.32 5.04 -14.74
CA VAL A 39 14.27 5.20 -15.76
C VAL A 39 14.92 5.81 -17.00
N THR A 40 14.78 5.15 -18.13
CA THR A 40 15.29 5.58 -19.43
C THR A 40 14.13 5.67 -20.43
N ASP A 41 14.37 6.18 -21.63
CA ASP A 41 13.36 6.24 -22.69
C ASP A 41 12.86 4.85 -23.09
N GLY A 42 13.70 3.83 -23.00
CA GLY A 42 13.33 2.43 -23.25
C GLY A 42 12.64 1.74 -22.07
N THR A 43 12.41 2.41 -20.94
CA THR A 43 11.69 1.81 -19.82
C THR A 43 10.20 1.70 -20.15
N PRO A 44 9.61 0.49 -20.12
CA PRO A 44 8.18 0.33 -20.33
C PRO A 44 7.38 1.16 -19.32
N ARG A 45 6.29 1.75 -19.77
CA ARG A 45 5.44 2.62 -18.95
C ARG A 45 3.98 2.21 -19.04
N LEU A 46 3.31 2.34 -17.94
CA LEU A 46 1.86 2.36 -17.89
C LEU A 46 1.44 3.84 -17.92
N ILE A 47 0.55 4.20 -18.83
CA ILE A 47 0.17 5.60 -19.06
C ILE A 47 -1.34 5.73 -18.91
N VAL A 48 -1.76 6.66 -18.07
CA VAL A 48 -3.14 7.10 -17.94
C VAL A 48 -3.24 8.45 -18.63
N GLU A 49 -4.04 8.54 -19.69
CA GLU A 49 -4.28 9.79 -20.42
C GLU A 49 -5.63 10.40 -20.06
N GLY A 50 -5.65 11.72 -19.89
CA GLY A 50 -6.87 12.49 -19.72
C GLY A 50 -7.61 12.19 -18.41
N ALA A 51 -6.90 11.87 -17.33
CA ALA A 51 -7.51 11.61 -16.02
C ALA A 51 -8.24 12.85 -15.51
N ARG A 52 -9.56 12.75 -15.29
CA ARG A 52 -10.43 13.90 -14.92
C ARG A 52 -11.49 13.56 -13.88
N GLU A 53 -11.29 12.50 -13.14
CA GLU A 53 -12.17 12.14 -12.03
C GLU A 53 -11.97 13.11 -10.86
N HIS A 54 -13.06 13.51 -10.22
CA HIS A 54 -13.08 14.46 -9.10
C HIS A 54 -12.30 15.75 -9.39
N ASN A 55 -11.18 15.97 -8.71
CA ASN A 55 -10.35 17.16 -8.86
C ASN A 55 -9.21 17.02 -9.89
N LEU A 56 -9.09 15.90 -10.56
CA LEU A 56 -8.14 15.71 -11.65
C LEU A 56 -8.60 16.50 -12.90
N ARG A 57 -7.68 17.21 -13.53
CA ARG A 57 -8.00 18.18 -14.61
C ARG A 57 -7.48 17.72 -15.97
N GLY A 58 -7.80 16.49 -16.37
CA GLY A 58 -7.37 15.96 -17.67
C GLY A 58 -5.86 15.70 -17.74
N ILE A 59 -5.27 15.27 -16.63
CA ILE A 59 -3.82 15.04 -16.57
C ILE A 59 -3.42 13.72 -17.25
N THR A 60 -2.23 13.72 -17.83
CA THR A 60 -1.58 12.49 -18.29
C THR A 60 -0.49 12.11 -17.31
N VAL A 61 -0.50 10.86 -16.85
CA VAL A 61 0.45 10.35 -15.86
C VAL A 61 1.12 9.09 -16.38
N GLU A 62 2.44 9.04 -16.29
CA GLU A 62 3.25 7.88 -16.67
C GLU A 62 3.84 7.20 -15.45
N PHE A 63 3.66 5.88 -15.37
CA PHE A 63 4.21 5.03 -14.31
C PHE A 63 5.27 4.12 -14.94
N PRO A 64 6.57 4.33 -14.66
CA PRO A 64 7.61 3.45 -15.16
C PRO A 64 7.45 2.06 -14.54
N LEU A 65 7.39 1.03 -15.36
CA LEU A 65 7.20 -0.35 -14.94
C LEU A 65 8.49 -0.96 -14.38
N GLN A 66 8.36 -2.05 -13.65
CA GLN A 66 9.46 -2.75 -12.95
C GLN A 66 10.23 -1.82 -11.98
N ARG A 67 9.55 -0.86 -11.39
CA ARG A 67 10.08 0.13 -10.46
C ARG A 67 9.17 0.25 -9.24
N LEU A 68 9.74 0.72 -8.13
CA LEU A 68 8.94 1.26 -7.04
C LEU A 68 8.56 2.70 -7.41
N VAL A 69 7.28 2.94 -7.64
CA VAL A 69 6.74 4.26 -7.92
C VAL A 69 6.02 4.78 -6.68
N VAL A 70 6.35 5.99 -6.26
CA VAL A 70 5.73 6.62 -5.09
C VAL A 70 4.95 7.86 -5.54
N VAL A 71 3.65 7.88 -5.26
CA VAL A 71 2.77 9.03 -5.53
C VAL A 71 2.66 9.86 -4.26
N THR A 72 3.18 11.08 -4.29
CA THR A 72 3.23 12.00 -3.15
C THR A 72 2.44 13.27 -3.42
N GLY A 73 2.15 14.03 -2.39
CA GLY A 73 1.45 15.30 -2.47
C GLY A 73 0.65 15.60 -1.23
N VAL A 74 0.15 16.82 -1.10
CA VAL A 74 -0.68 17.27 0.02
C VAL A 74 -2.01 16.49 0.09
N SER A 75 -2.67 16.52 1.26
CA SER A 75 -4.01 15.94 1.40
C SER A 75 -4.98 16.61 0.43
N GLY A 76 -5.86 15.81 -0.20
CA GLY A 76 -6.83 16.33 -1.18
C GLY A 76 -6.26 16.62 -2.57
N SER A 77 -4.98 16.35 -2.85
CA SER A 77 -4.39 16.58 -4.18
C SER A 77 -4.81 15.58 -5.29
N GLY A 78 -5.64 14.59 -4.97
CA GLY A 78 -6.13 13.61 -5.94
C GLY A 78 -5.33 12.31 -6.05
N LYS A 79 -4.37 12.05 -5.12
CA LYS A 79 -3.57 10.81 -5.13
C LYS A 79 -4.41 9.54 -5.07
N SER A 80 -5.35 9.49 -4.12
CA SER A 80 -6.26 8.35 -3.97
C SER A 80 -7.18 8.23 -5.18
N THR A 81 -7.72 9.34 -5.68
CA THR A 81 -8.53 9.36 -6.89
C THR A 81 -7.77 8.78 -8.09
N LEU A 82 -6.51 9.20 -8.29
CA LEU A 82 -5.70 8.69 -9.39
C LEU A 82 -5.44 7.18 -9.27
N ILE A 83 -5.13 6.68 -8.07
CA ILE A 83 -4.72 5.29 -7.86
C ILE A 83 -5.91 4.37 -7.60
N GLN A 84 -6.79 4.73 -6.63
CA GLN A 84 -7.85 3.86 -6.15
C GLN A 84 -9.11 3.94 -7.02
N ASP A 85 -9.49 5.16 -7.43
CA ASP A 85 -10.74 5.36 -8.12
C ASP A 85 -10.58 5.24 -9.65
N LEU A 86 -9.34 5.40 -10.17
CA LEU A 86 -9.09 5.36 -11.62
C LEU A 86 -8.14 4.23 -12.03
N LEU A 87 -6.85 4.28 -11.64
CA LEU A 87 -5.83 3.39 -12.18
C LEU A 87 -6.10 1.93 -11.85
N PHE A 88 -6.35 1.59 -10.58
CA PHE A 88 -6.60 0.22 -10.18
C PHE A 88 -7.86 -0.37 -10.83
N PRO A 89 -9.03 0.28 -10.80
CA PRO A 89 -10.22 -0.22 -11.48
C PRO A 89 -10.02 -0.36 -13.00
N ALA A 90 -9.29 0.56 -13.64
CA ALA A 90 -8.98 0.46 -15.08
C ALA A 90 -8.14 -0.78 -15.39
N LEU A 91 -7.11 -1.07 -14.59
CA LEU A 91 -6.31 -2.28 -14.72
C LEU A 91 -7.11 -3.55 -14.40
N ALA A 92 -7.88 -3.55 -13.30
CA ALA A 92 -8.71 -4.69 -12.93
C ALA A 92 -9.69 -5.04 -14.04
N ARG A 93 -10.31 -4.04 -14.67
CA ARG A 93 -11.19 -4.22 -15.82
C ARG A 93 -10.44 -4.75 -17.06
N HIS A 94 -9.24 -4.26 -17.33
CA HIS A 94 -8.38 -4.76 -18.40
C HIS A 94 -8.08 -6.27 -18.23
N PHE A 95 -7.88 -6.73 -17.00
CA PHE A 95 -7.67 -8.14 -16.66
C PHE A 95 -8.96 -8.95 -16.46
N GLY A 96 -10.12 -8.40 -16.80
CA GLY A 96 -11.41 -9.10 -16.68
C GLY A 96 -11.88 -9.35 -15.26
N LYS A 97 -11.33 -8.63 -14.28
CA LYS A 97 -11.76 -8.74 -12.87
C LYS A 97 -13.01 -7.91 -12.62
N ALA A 98 -13.89 -8.41 -11.73
CA ALA A 98 -15.01 -7.63 -11.24
C ALA A 98 -14.47 -6.44 -10.41
N THR A 99 -14.87 -5.24 -10.77
CA THR A 99 -14.44 -4.00 -10.13
C THR A 99 -15.49 -2.90 -10.36
N GLU A 100 -15.36 -1.82 -9.61
CA GLU A 100 -16.12 -0.60 -9.85
C GLU A 100 -15.78 0.02 -11.21
N THR A 101 -16.63 0.91 -11.69
CA THR A 101 -16.35 1.65 -12.93
C THR A 101 -15.13 2.54 -12.71
N PRO A 102 -14.09 2.44 -13.56
CA PRO A 102 -12.93 3.32 -13.46
C PRO A 102 -13.33 4.78 -13.59
N GLY A 103 -12.68 5.65 -12.84
CA GLY A 103 -12.84 7.09 -12.93
C GLY A 103 -12.61 7.62 -14.35
N ALA A 104 -13.16 8.78 -14.67
CA ALA A 104 -13.15 9.35 -16.02
C ALA A 104 -11.72 9.60 -16.52
N HIS A 105 -11.38 8.97 -17.64
CA HIS A 105 -10.11 9.10 -18.36
C HIS A 105 -10.30 8.79 -19.83
N ASP A 106 -9.31 9.15 -20.65
CA ASP A 106 -9.39 8.88 -22.09
C ASP A 106 -8.88 7.48 -22.45
N ARG A 107 -7.67 7.13 -22.00
CA ARG A 107 -7.03 5.86 -22.35
C ARG A 107 -6.10 5.38 -21.23
N LEU A 108 -5.98 4.05 -21.15
CA LEU A 108 -4.95 3.35 -20.39
C LEU A 108 -4.05 2.63 -21.40
N LEU A 109 -2.76 2.96 -21.43
CA LEU A 109 -1.77 2.37 -22.34
C LEU A 109 -0.72 1.60 -21.55
N GLY A 110 -0.14 0.56 -22.15
CA GLY A 110 0.92 -0.23 -21.55
C GLY A 110 0.46 -1.26 -20.51
N ALA A 111 -0.85 -1.50 -20.37
CA ALA A 111 -1.37 -2.55 -19.49
C ALA A 111 -0.94 -3.95 -19.93
N ASP A 112 -0.69 -4.15 -21.23
CA ASP A 112 -0.24 -5.43 -21.81
C ASP A 112 1.15 -5.87 -21.32
N TRP A 113 1.92 -4.98 -20.71
CA TRP A 113 3.18 -5.32 -20.05
C TRP A 113 3.00 -5.97 -18.67
N LEU A 114 1.78 -6.00 -18.16
CA LEU A 114 1.43 -6.53 -16.86
C LEU A 114 0.62 -7.81 -17.02
N SER A 115 0.79 -8.74 -16.10
CA SER A 115 0.00 -9.97 -16.05
C SER A 115 -1.18 -9.88 -15.10
N ASP A 116 -1.13 -8.99 -14.12
CA ASP A 116 -2.16 -8.80 -13.12
C ASP A 116 -2.00 -7.48 -12.35
N ALA A 117 -3.06 -7.08 -11.64
CA ALA A 117 -3.06 -5.97 -10.70
C ALA A 117 -3.67 -6.40 -9.36
N VAL A 118 -2.98 -6.06 -8.28
CA VAL A 118 -3.43 -6.31 -6.90
C VAL A 118 -3.46 -4.99 -6.15
N PHE A 119 -4.55 -4.73 -5.45
CA PHE A 119 -4.71 -3.59 -4.58
C PHE A 119 -4.54 -4.03 -3.12
N VAL A 120 -3.66 -3.34 -2.41
CA VAL A 120 -3.45 -3.53 -0.98
C VAL A 120 -3.73 -2.21 -0.28
N ASP A 121 -4.70 -2.21 0.61
CA ASP A 121 -5.07 -1.03 1.39
C ASP A 121 -4.65 -1.17 2.87
N GLN A 122 -4.92 -0.15 3.64
CA GLN A 122 -4.68 -0.12 5.09
C GLN A 122 -5.93 -0.47 5.90
N SER A 123 -6.94 -1.06 5.27
CA SER A 123 -8.17 -1.45 5.96
C SER A 123 -7.84 -2.48 7.03
N PRO A 124 -8.44 -2.35 8.23
CA PRO A 124 -8.26 -3.36 9.27
C PRO A 124 -8.80 -4.71 8.77
N ILE A 125 -8.16 -5.80 9.18
CA ILE A 125 -8.57 -7.17 8.89
C ILE A 125 -9.90 -7.46 9.61
N GLY A 126 -11.00 -6.86 9.11
CA GLY A 126 -12.35 -6.98 9.66
C GLY A 126 -12.60 -6.15 10.93
N LYS A 127 -13.86 -6.14 11.38
CA LYS A 127 -14.33 -5.31 12.51
C LYS A 127 -14.82 -6.14 13.70
N THR A 128 -14.55 -7.44 13.75
CA THR A 128 -15.04 -8.34 14.80
C THR A 128 -13.91 -8.82 15.72
N ALA A 129 -14.21 -9.32 16.90
CA ALA A 129 -13.26 -9.93 17.82
C ALA A 129 -12.48 -11.12 17.20
N ARG A 130 -12.98 -11.69 16.10
CA ARG A 130 -12.33 -12.75 15.33
C ARG A 130 -11.41 -12.22 14.22
N SER A 131 -11.37 -10.91 14.04
CA SER A 131 -10.58 -10.24 12.99
C SER A 131 -9.17 -9.99 13.47
N ASN A 132 -8.37 -11.03 13.51
CA ASN A 132 -6.94 -10.99 13.87
C ASN A 132 -6.12 -11.77 12.82
N PRO A 133 -4.82 -11.53 12.71
CA PRO A 133 -3.96 -12.17 11.73
C PRO A 133 -4.03 -13.71 11.74
N ALA A 134 -4.11 -14.33 12.93
CA ALA A 134 -4.17 -15.78 13.06
C ALA A 134 -5.48 -16.38 12.49
N SER A 135 -6.61 -15.67 12.67
CA SER A 135 -7.88 -16.04 12.04
C SER A 135 -7.85 -15.83 10.53
N TYR A 136 -7.23 -14.75 10.06
CA TYR A 136 -7.13 -14.45 8.64
C TYR A 136 -6.34 -15.51 7.85
N VAL A 137 -5.25 -16.02 8.42
CA VAL A 137 -4.45 -17.10 7.81
C VAL A 137 -4.96 -18.51 8.14
N GLY A 138 -6.11 -18.64 8.82
CA GLY A 138 -6.71 -19.94 9.18
C GLY A 138 -6.01 -20.69 10.33
N ALA A 139 -4.95 -20.13 10.92
CA ALA A 139 -4.22 -20.79 12.00
C ALA A 139 -5.05 -20.95 13.28
N PHE A 140 -6.02 -20.06 13.50
CA PHE A 140 -6.85 -20.09 14.71
C PHE A 140 -7.84 -21.26 14.72
N ASP A 141 -8.26 -21.74 13.56
CA ASP A 141 -9.21 -22.87 13.50
C ASP A 141 -8.53 -24.17 13.92
N THR A 142 -7.28 -24.38 13.51
CA THR A 142 -6.45 -25.51 13.97
C THR A 142 -6.24 -25.46 15.48
N LEU A 143 -5.94 -24.27 16.04
CA LEU A 143 -5.78 -24.11 17.48
C LEU A 143 -7.08 -24.40 18.24
N ARG A 144 -8.22 -23.94 17.76
CA ARG A 144 -9.54 -24.24 18.37
C ARG A 144 -9.80 -25.74 18.41
N ASN A 145 -9.54 -26.46 17.35
CA ASN A 145 -9.72 -27.91 17.30
C ASN A 145 -8.85 -28.60 18.34
N ILE A 146 -7.57 -28.23 18.43
CA ILE A 146 -6.66 -28.81 19.45
C ILE A 146 -7.20 -28.56 20.86
N PHE A 147 -7.70 -27.37 21.16
CA PHE A 147 -8.27 -27.08 22.47
C PHE A 147 -9.62 -27.77 22.72
N ALA A 148 -10.46 -27.92 21.70
CA ALA A 148 -11.75 -28.61 21.79
C ALA A 148 -11.57 -30.13 22.04
N GLU A 149 -10.54 -30.74 21.47
CA GLU A 149 -10.19 -32.15 21.64
C GLU A 149 -9.46 -32.46 22.96
N ALA A 150 -9.07 -31.43 23.71
CA ALA A 150 -8.41 -31.65 25.01
C ALA A 150 -9.33 -32.41 25.97
N PRO A 151 -8.81 -33.38 26.77
CA PRO A 151 -9.65 -34.24 27.63
C PRO A 151 -10.59 -33.45 28.55
N MET A 152 -10.11 -32.34 29.09
CA MET A 152 -10.92 -31.47 29.98
C MET A 152 -12.02 -30.71 29.20
N ALA A 153 -11.76 -30.34 27.94
CA ALA A 153 -12.77 -29.68 27.12
C ALA A 153 -13.89 -30.63 26.75
N LEU A 154 -13.55 -31.87 26.37
CA LEU A 154 -14.52 -32.94 26.08
C LEU A 154 -15.36 -33.27 27.31
N GLN A 155 -14.72 -33.36 28.48
CA GLN A 155 -15.45 -33.64 29.74
C GLN A 155 -16.44 -32.55 30.11
N ARG A 156 -16.14 -31.26 29.74
CA ARG A 156 -16.98 -30.08 30.05
C ARG A 156 -17.91 -29.69 28.91
N GLY A 157 -17.91 -30.42 27.79
CA GLY A 157 -18.74 -30.09 26.64
C GLY A 157 -18.37 -28.78 25.92
N TYR A 158 -17.10 -28.41 25.95
CA TYR A 158 -16.59 -27.25 25.25
C TYR A 158 -16.13 -27.64 23.83
N GLY A 159 -17.10 -27.86 22.94
CA GLY A 159 -16.86 -28.23 21.57
C GLY A 159 -17.52 -27.29 20.57
#